data_056e297eb1266a2a8570692d661af00c
#
_entry.id   056e297eb1266a2a8570692d661af00c
#
_cell.length_a   1.000
_cell.length_b   1.000
_cell.length_c   1.000
_cell.angle_alpha   90.00
_cell.angle_beta   90.00
_cell.angle_gamma   90.00
#
_symmetry.space_group_name_H-M   'P 1'
#
loop_
_entity.id
_entity.type
_entity.pdbx_description
1 polymer ?
#
loop_
_entity_poly.entity_id
_entity_poly.type
_entity_poly.pdbx_seq_one_letter_code
_entity_poly.pdbx_strand_id
1 'polypeptide(L)'
;MDATDRRIIEALQQNSRMTMKELGELVHLTGQATATRVKKLEDLGIIEGYTIRINEDQIGLPIHAMITIYTTSTFHDPYLLFLKDHRPYVRHNYKVSGDGCYLLECRFPTNQELNAFLDGLSKYVNYKLSLVIHQNTQ
;
A
#
# COMPACT_ATOMS: atom_id res chain seq x y z
N MET A 1 -6.59 20.92 11.96
CA MET A 1 -6.21 19.69 12.70
C MET A 1 -5.33 20.08 13.87
N ASP A 2 -5.74 19.77 15.08
CA ASP A 2 -5.01 20.13 16.31
C ASP A 2 -4.16 18.96 16.84
N ALA A 3 -3.50 19.17 17.98
CA ALA A 3 -2.64 18.16 18.59
C ALA A 3 -3.43 16.91 19.02
N THR A 4 -4.66 17.09 19.48
CA THR A 4 -5.54 15.96 19.86
C THR A 4 -5.89 15.11 18.63
N ASP A 5 -6.20 15.73 17.49
CA ASP A 5 -6.47 15.03 16.25
C ASP A 5 -5.25 14.21 15.80
N ARG A 6 -4.05 14.76 15.93
CA ARG A 6 -2.81 14.04 15.59
C ARG A 6 -2.61 12.82 16.47
N ARG A 7 -2.90 12.94 17.77
CA ARG A 7 -2.82 11.80 18.70
C ARG A 7 -3.85 10.72 18.39
N ILE A 8 -5.05 11.12 17.96
CA ILE A 8 -6.08 10.18 17.51
C ILE A 8 -5.58 9.39 16.30
N ILE A 9 -5.02 10.07 15.31
CA ILE A 9 -4.48 9.42 14.11
C ILE A 9 -3.37 8.43 14.48
N GLU A 10 -2.42 8.85 15.30
CA GLU A 10 -1.32 7.98 15.75
C GLU A 10 -1.83 6.74 16.47
N ALA A 11 -2.80 6.89 17.36
CA ALA A 11 -3.40 5.77 18.08
C ALA A 11 -4.11 4.81 17.15
N LEU A 12 -4.90 5.32 16.20
CA LEU A 12 -5.59 4.50 15.21
C LEU A 12 -4.63 3.79 14.25
N GLN A 13 -3.49 4.41 13.93
CA GLN A 13 -2.46 3.76 13.12
C GLN A 13 -1.84 2.57 13.85
N GLN A 14 -1.77 2.61 15.17
CA GLN A 14 -1.30 1.48 15.97
C GLN A 14 -2.37 0.41 16.17
N ASN A 15 -3.63 0.82 16.35
CA ASN A 15 -4.75 -0.10 16.54
C ASN A 15 -6.04 0.55 16.04
N SER A 16 -6.41 0.25 14.80
CA SER A 16 -7.61 0.81 14.17
C SER A 16 -8.92 0.21 14.71
N ARG A 17 -8.83 -0.83 15.54
CA ARG A 17 -10.02 -1.50 16.12
C ARG A 17 -10.36 -1.01 17.51
N MET A 18 -9.68 0.02 18.01
CA MET A 18 -10.04 0.63 19.28
C MET A 18 -11.47 1.14 19.26
N THR A 19 -12.19 0.95 20.38
CA THR A 19 -13.48 1.61 20.56
C THR A 19 -13.25 3.11 20.75
N MET A 20 -14.28 3.91 20.52
CA MET A 20 -14.20 5.35 20.74
C MET A 20 -13.96 5.66 22.23
N LYS A 21 -14.46 4.82 23.13
CA LYS A 21 -14.21 4.94 24.57
C LYS A 21 -12.72 4.73 24.88
N GLU A 22 -12.12 3.66 24.36
CA GLU A 22 -10.70 3.36 24.58
C GLU A 22 -9.82 4.48 24.01
N LEU A 23 -10.13 4.92 22.79
CA LEU A 23 -9.41 6.00 22.13
C LEU A 23 -9.54 7.31 22.93
N GLY A 24 -10.76 7.59 23.41
CA GLY A 24 -11.02 8.77 24.25
C GLY A 24 -10.18 8.80 25.53
N GLU A 25 -10.01 7.64 26.16
CA GLU A 25 -9.16 7.52 27.35
C GLU A 25 -7.71 7.92 27.06
N LEU A 26 -7.19 7.56 25.88
CA LEU A 26 -5.84 7.94 25.47
C LEU A 26 -5.67 9.44 25.22
N VAL A 27 -6.70 10.11 24.75
CA VAL A 27 -6.64 11.53 24.37
C VAL A 27 -7.38 12.44 25.34
N HIS A 28 -7.84 11.88 26.47
CA HIS A 28 -8.53 12.60 27.55
C HIS A 28 -9.84 13.26 27.10
N LEU A 29 -10.62 12.52 26.30
CA LEU A 29 -11.94 12.93 25.84
C LEU A 29 -12.96 11.85 26.15
N THR A 30 -14.25 12.25 26.16
CA THR A 30 -15.33 11.26 26.18
C THR A 30 -15.35 10.46 24.87
N GLY A 31 -15.96 9.29 24.89
CA GLY A 31 -16.14 8.49 23.67
C GLY A 31 -16.91 9.25 22.59
N GLN A 32 -17.94 10.00 22.98
CA GLN A 32 -18.75 10.79 22.06
C GLN A 32 -17.94 11.93 21.42
N ALA A 33 -17.18 12.67 22.21
CA ALA A 33 -16.31 13.75 21.69
C ALA A 33 -15.24 13.19 20.75
N THR A 34 -14.68 12.02 21.09
CA THR A 34 -13.71 11.31 20.24
C THR A 34 -14.35 10.88 18.92
N ALA A 35 -15.54 10.29 18.96
CA ALA A 35 -16.26 9.88 17.76
C ALA A 35 -16.54 11.05 16.83
N THR A 36 -16.88 12.21 17.38
CA THR A 36 -17.11 13.43 16.60
C THR A 36 -15.84 13.88 15.89
N ARG A 37 -14.70 13.82 16.55
CA ARG A 37 -13.40 14.17 15.95
C ARG A 37 -13.00 13.18 14.85
N VAL A 38 -13.16 11.89 15.09
CA VAL A 38 -12.86 10.84 14.08
C VAL A 38 -13.74 11.05 12.85
N LYS A 39 -15.04 11.28 13.03
CA LYS A 39 -15.95 11.54 11.93
C LYS A 39 -15.53 12.74 11.10
N LYS A 40 -15.10 13.81 11.76
CA LYS A 40 -14.62 15.01 11.07
C LYS A 40 -13.35 14.71 10.25
N LEU A 41 -12.42 13.92 10.80
CA LEU A 41 -11.20 13.52 10.09
C LEU A 41 -11.52 12.65 8.87
N GLU A 42 -12.54 11.79 8.97
CA GLU A 42 -13.05 11.02 7.84
C GLU A 42 -13.69 11.91 6.78
N ASP A 43 -14.57 12.82 7.21
CA ASP A 43 -15.28 13.72 6.31
C ASP A 43 -14.32 14.66 5.56
N LEU A 44 -13.22 15.07 6.19
CA LEU A 44 -12.17 15.88 5.57
C LEU A 44 -11.23 15.07 4.67
N GLY A 45 -11.38 13.74 4.63
CA GLY A 45 -10.51 12.88 3.85
C GLY A 45 -9.12 12.68 4.43
N ILE A 46 -8.88 13.12 5.68
CA ILE A 46 -7.61 12.88 6.38
C ILE A 46 -7.49 11.40 6.72
N ILE A 47 -8.56 10.81 7.24
CA ILE A 47 -8.69 9.35 7.36
C ILE A 47 -9.40 8.89 6.10
N GLU A 48 -8.66 8.21 5.21
CA GLU A 48 -9.20 7.74 3.94
C GLU A 48 -9.95 6.42 4.08
N GLY A 49 -9.62 5.64 5.09
CA GLY A 49 -10.25 4.35 5.33
C GLY A 49 -9.49 3.56 6.40
N TYR A 50 -9.94 2.32 6.59
CA TYR A 50 -9.36 1.40 7.57
C TYR A 50 -8.98 0.12 6.84
N THR A 51 -7.82 -0.42 7.18
CA THR A 51 -7.32 -1.63 6.54
C THR A 51 -6.58 -2.49 7.55
N ILE A 52 -6.17 -3.66 7.11
CA ILE A 52 -5.37 -4.57 7.90
C ILE A 52 -3.97 -4.71 7.29
N ARG A 53 -3.00 -4.99 8.14
CA ARG A 53 -1.68 -5.43 7.69
C ARG A 53 -1.71 -6.94 7.55
N ILE A 54 -1.19 -7.44 6.43
CA ILE A 54 -1.17 -8.86 6.14
C ILE A 54 0.28 -9.34 6.18
N ASN A 55 0.51 -10.47 6.86
CA ASN A 55 1.77 -11.19 6.73
C ASN A 55 1.72 -11.96 5.42
N GLU A 56 2.32 -11.42 4.38
CA GLU A 56 2.25 -11.98 3.03
C GLU A 56 2.92 -13.36 2.93
N ASP A 57 3.95 -13.62 3.73
CA ASP A 57 4.59 -14.94 3.79
C ASP A 57 3.60 -16.00 4.26
N GLN A 58 2.77 -15.66 5.25
CA GLN A 58 1.79 -16.60 5.83
C GLN A 58 0.62 -16.90 4.90
N ILE A 59 0.33 -16.04 3.95
CA ILE A 59 -0.72 -16.32 2.94
C ILE A 59 -0.12 -16.91 1.65
N GLY A 60 1.15 -17.30 1.68
CA GLY A 60 1.79 -18.00 0.58
C GLY A 60 2.36 -17.11 -0.52
N LEU A 61 2.68 -15.86 -0.21
CA LEU A 61 3.26 -14.89 -1.15
C LEU A 61 4.59 -14.35 -0.64
N PRO A 62 5.60 -15.23 -0.49
CA PRO A 62 6.86 -14.84 0.17
C PRO A 62 7.77 -13.96 -0.71
N ILE A 63 7.59 -13.97 -2.02
CA ILE A 63 8.48 -13.24 -2.92
C ILE A 63 7.99 -11.81 -3.05
N HIS A 64 8.81 -10.89 -2.57
CA HIS A 64 8.52 -9.45 -2.58
C HIS A 64 9.40 -8.76 -3.61
N ALA A 65 8.79 -8.26 -4.67
CA ALA A 65 9.48 -7.67 -5.80
C ALA A 65 9.20 -6.17 -5.89
N MET A 66 10.26 -5.38 -6.10
CA MET A 66 10.18 -3.97 -6.47
C MET A 66 10.67 -3.87 -7.91
N ILE A 67 9.84 -3.37 -8.81
CA ILE A 67 10.12 -3.36 -10.24
C ILE A 67 10.06 -1.93 -10.75
N THR A 68 11.19 -1.43 -11.23
CA THR A 68 11.25 -0.13 -11.90
C THR A 68 10.85 -0.32 -13.35
N ILE A 69 9.87 0.43 -13.83
CA ILE A 69 9.29 0.29 -15.17
C ILE A 69 9.79 1.44 -16.05
N TYR A 70 10.28 1.07 -17.23
CA TYR A 70 10.71 1.99 -18.27
C TYR A 70 9.79 1.82 -19.47
N THR A 71 8.91 2.81 -19.71
CA THR A 71 8.00 2.77 -20.85
C THR A 71 8.74 3.12 -22.13
N THR A 72 8.34 2.48 -23.24
CA THR A 72 8.97 2.67 -24.56
C THR A 72 8.20 3.68 -25.42
N SER A 73 7.03 4.13 -24.97
CA SER A 73 6.21 5.11 -25.65
C SER A 73 5.44 5.97 -24.66
N THR A 74 4.74 6.98 -25.17
CA THR A 74 3.86 7.82 -24.34
C THR A 74 2.51 7.15 -24.04
N PHE A 75 2.20 6.04 -24.71
CA PHE A 75 0.97 5.30 -24.53
C PHE A 75 1.19 4.17 -23.51
N HIS A 76 0.72 4.39 -22.28
CA HIS A 76 0.96 3.50 -21.14
C HIS A 76 -0.18 2.51 -20.89
N ASP A 77 -1.29 2.62 -21.63
CA ASP A 77 -2.49 1.78 -21.38
C ASP A 77 -2.22 0.28 -21.47
N PRO A 78 -1.40 -0.25 -22.40
CA PRO A 78 -1.12 -1.68 -22.42
C PRO A 78 -0.48 -2.19 -21.15
N TYR A 79 0.45 -1.41 -20.57
CA TYR A 79 1.07 -1.73 -19.27
C TYR A 79 0.04 -1.71 -18.14
N LEU A 80 -0.77 -0.64 -18.06
CA LEU A 80 -1.76 -0.49 -16.99
C LEU A 80 -2.83 -1.58 -17.07
N LEU A 81 -3.22 -1.99 -18.28
CA LEU A 81 -4.17 -3.07 -18.48
C LEU A 81 -3.57 -4.42 -18.07
N PHE A 82 -2.30 -4.66 -18.38
CA PHE A 82 -1.59 -5.85 -17.95
C PHE A 82 -1.64 -5.98 -16.41
N LEU A 83 -1.44 -4.88 -15.69
CA LEU A 83 -1.50 -4.90 -14.21
C LEU A 83 -2.91 -5.26 -13.70
N LYS A 84 -3.96 -4.81 -14.38
CA LYS A 84 -5.34 -5.17 -13.99
C LYS A 84 -5.57 -6.67 -14.09
N ASP A 85 -5.01 -7.32 -15.10
CA ASP A 85 -5.14 -8.76 -15.28
C ASP A 85 -4.30 -9.56 -14.28
N HIS A 86 -3.36 -8.91 -13.60
CA HIS A 86 -2.47 -9.53 -12.61
C HIS A 86 -2.66 -8.96 -11.21
N ARG A 87 -3.84 -8.40 -10.93
CA ARG A 87 -4.18 -7.73 -9.68
C ARG A 87 -3.83 -8.53 -8.42
N PRO A 88 -4.02 -9.87 -8.36
CA PRO A 88 -3.65 -10.62 -7.15
C PRO A 88 -2.18 -10.50 -6.73
N TYR A 89 -1.29 -10.19 -7.65
CA TYR A 89 0.14 -10.05 -7.36
C TYR A 89 0.58 -8.60 -7.15
N VAL A 90 -0.22 -7.62 -7.63
CA VAL A 90 0.14 -6.21 -7.56
C VAL A 90 -0.30 -5.62 -6.23
N ARG A 91 0.64 -4.96 -5.52
CA ARG A 91 0.35 -4.25 -4.27
C ARG A 91 0.24 -2.76 -4.49
N HIS A 92 1.21 -2.17 -5.18
CA HIS A 92 1.21 -0.75 -5.49
C HIS A 92 1.86 -0.52 -6.85
N ASN A 93 1.39 0.52 -7.55
CA ASN A 93 1.98 1.00 -8.78
C ASN A 93 2.05 2.52 -8.72
N TYR A 94 3.24 3.05 -8.46
CA TYR A 94 3.45 4.48 -8.33
C TYR A 94 3.98 5.04 -9.65
N LYS A 95 3.37 6.13 -10.14
CA LYS A 95 3.97 6.91 -11.21
C LYS A 95 5.05 7.78 -10.58
N VAL A 96 6.25 7.71 -11.12
CA VAL A 96 7.42 8.37 -10.54
C VAL A 96 8.11 9.25 -11.56
N SER A 97 8.91 10.19 -11.08
CA SER A 97 9.90 10.94 -11.87
C SER A 97 11.30 10.49 -11.44
N GLY A 98 12.28 10.68 -12.32
CA GLY A 98 13.66 10.27 -12.07
C GLY A 98 13.98 8.99 -12.80
N ASP A 99 14.34 7.92 -12.06
CA ASP A 99 14.64 6.64 -12.68
C ASP A 99 13.36 5.89 -12.98
N GLY A 100 13.06 5.72 -14.28
CA GLY A 100 11.87 5.03 -14.75
C GLY A 100 10.62 5.89 -14.75
N CYS A 101 9.51 5.27 -15.16
CA CYS A 101 8.20 5.90 -15.26
C CYS A 101 7.26 5.43 -14.15
N TYR A 102 7.42 4.20 -13.69
CA TYR A 102 6.64 3.62 -12.61
C TYR A 102 7.53 2.82 -11.69
N LEU A 103 7.15 2.78 -10.42
CA LEU A 103 7.69 1.87 -9.42
C LEU A 103 6.57 0.93 -9.00
N LEU A 104 6.74 -0.35 -9.32
CA LEU A 104 5.74 -1.38 -9.12
C LEU A 104 6.15 -2.27 -7.97
N GLU A 105 5.24 -2.50 -7.04
CA GLU A 105 5.44 -3.43 -5.92
C GLU A 105 4.53 -4.63 -6.08
N CYS A 106 5.12 -5.84 -6.04
CA CYS A 106 4.39 -7.08 -6.23
C CYS A 106 4.77 -8.13 -5.20
N ARG A 107 3.86 -9.11 -5.04
CA ARG A 107 4.08 -10.32 -4.24
C ARG A 107 3.76 -11.55 -5.07
N PHE A 108 4.61 -12.58 -5.00
CA PHE A 108 4.45 -13.83 -5.77
C PHE A 108 4.62 -15.05 -4.87
N PRO A 109 3.93 -16.16 -5.20
CA PRO A 109 4.06 -17.40 -4.43
C PRO A 109 5.38 -18.12 -4.69
N THR A 110 5.88 -18.06 -5.93
CA THR A 110 7.08 -18.78 -6.35
C THR A 110 7.89 -17.97 -7.34
N ASN A 111 9.16 -18.33 -7.52
CA ASN A 111 10.01 -17.75 -8.57
C ASN A 111 9.46 -18.03 -9.98
N GLN A 112 8.78 -19.16 -10.16
CA GLN A 112 8.16 -19.51 -11.42
C GLN A 112 7.06 -18.52 -11.79
N GLU A 113 6.19 -18.16 -10.83
CA GLU A 113 5.14 -17.16 -11.05
C GLU A 113 5.72 -15.77 -11.29
N LEU A 114 6.78 -15.40 -10.57
CA LEU A 114 7.51 -14.15 -10.81
C LEU A 114 8.03 -14.13 -12.26
N ASN A 115 8.69 -15.19 -12.68
CA ASN A 115 9.26 -15.25 -14.03
C ASN A 115 8.17 -15.13 -15.10
N ALA A 116 7.05 -15.83 -14.94
CA ALA A 116 5.92 -15.74 -15.87
C ALA A 116 5.37 -14.31 -15.95
N PHE A 117 5.27 -13.64 -14.81
CA PHE A 117 4.84 -12.23 -14.75
C PHE A 117 5.81 -11.33 -15.53
N LEU A 118 7.11 -11.49 -15.28
CA LEU A 118 8.14 -10.68 -15.94
C LEU A 118 8.17 -10.91 -17.45
N ASP A 119 7.97 -12.16 -17.91
CA ASP A 119 7.88 -12.47 -19.34
C ASP A 119 6.70 -11.76 -19.99
N GLY A 120 5.54 -11.76 -19.33
CA GLY A 120 4.37 -11.03 -19.81
C GLY A 120 4.58 -9.52 -19.81
N LEU A 121 5.19 -9.00 -18.76
CA LEU A 121 5.47 -7.57 -18.57
C LEU A 121 6.40 -7.04 -19.68
N SER A 122 7.41 -7.82 -20.04
CA SER A 122 8.43 -7.44 -21.03
C SER A 122 7.89 -7.23 -22.44
N LYS A 123 6.66 -7.67 -22.71
CA LYS A 123 5.98 -7.40 -23.98
C LYS A 123 5.60 -5.94 -24.15
N TYR A 124 5.47 -5.20 -23.03
CA TYR A 124 4.93 -3.84 -23.03
C TYR A 124 5.95 -2.80 -22.59
N VAL A 125 6.87 -3.17 -21.69
CA VAL A 125 7.84 -2.23 -21.09
C VAL A 125 9.17 -2.91 -20.87
N ASN A 126 10.20 -2.11 -20.62
CA ASN A 126 11.46 -2.59 -20.04
C ASN A 126 11.37 -2.46 -18.53
N TYR A 127 12.13 -3.25 -17.80
CA TYR A 127 12.08 -3.23 -16.35
C TYR A 127 13.44 -3.52 -15.71
N LYS A 128 13.55 -3.14 -14.46
CA LYS A 128 14.66 -3.48 -13.57
C LYS A 128 14.08 -4.06 -12.29
N LEU A 129 14.45 -5.30 -11.99
CA LEU A 129 13.94 -6.03 -10.82
C LEU A 129 14.87 -5.87 -9.63
N SER A 130 14.27 -5.60 -8.48
CA SER A 130 14.92 -5.74 -7.17
C SER A 130 14.06 -6.62 -6.29
N LEU A 131 14.64 -7.63 -5.67
CA LEU A 131 13.93 -8.45 -4.69
C LEU A 131 14.20 -7.91 -3.29
N VAL A 132 13.14 -7.74 -2.51
CA VAL A 132 13.27 -7.33 -1.12
C VAL A 132 13.74 -8.54 -0.31
N ILE A 133 14.90 -8.42 0.32
CA ILE A 133 15.47 -9.49 1.14
C ILE A 133 14.85 -9.45 2.53
N HIS A 134 14.70 -8.26 3.09
CA HIS A 134 14.19 -8.05 4.44
C HIS A 134 13.62 -6.65 4.59
N GLN A 135 12.47 -6.54 5.24
CA GLN A 135 11.89 -5.26 5.59
C GLN A 135 12.24 -4.95 7.04
N ASN A 136 12.97 -3.85 7.25
CA ASN A 136 13.28 -3.40 8.59
C ASN A 136 12.03 -2.78 9.21
N THR A 137 11.67 -3.25 10.39
CA THR A 137 10.58 -2.68 11.17
C THR A 137 11.12 -1.63 12.12
N GLN A 138 10.36 -0.57 12.32
CA GLN A 138 10.68 0.50 13.27
C GLN A 138 9.81 0.40 14.52
#